data_f94ad3f26b8b6ea680a0ce251af5466f
#
_entry.id   f94ad3f26b8b6ea680a0ce251af5466f
#
_cell.length_a   1.000
_cell.length_b   1.000
_cell.length_c   1.000
_cell.angle_alpha   90.00
_cell.angle_beta   90.00
_cell.angle_gamma   90.00
#
_symmetry.space_group_name_H-M   'P 1'
#
loop_
_entity.id
_entity.type
_entity.pdbx_description
1 polymer ?
#
loop_
_entity_poly.entity_id
_entity_poly.type
_entity_poly.pdbx_seq_one_letter_code
_entity_poly.pdbx_strand_id
1 'polypeptide(L)'
;MPWKTMDIREQRVRFVVAAQRQEQCLAALCREFDISRPVGYEWLRRYEQGGVEAIAERSRRPQHSPRQTAVAMEQQVIALRQRYPDWGARKLRVLLAEQGVELARNTIHRILLRHDLVHREDRHEPATQRFERSRPNELWQMDFKGPKLWHQAVGPLSVLDDHSRYLVALEAVGSTRCELVREQLESAFQRCGVPESMLMDHGVPWWSARAGSGMTELSVWLMRQGVGLHWSRVRHPQTQGKVERFHGELQRALARRRVLVPDIQAWLDEFRWEHNYVRPHEALGMERPASRWHPSQRRYDPQPPRWEYPAGAKVRKVDSQGKLTLGGRNWKISGALAGEWVQVVKLGERVQVYYCSTLVREIDFAIQRSTLVERWIPLSPE
;
A
#
# COMPACT_ATOMS: atom_id res chain seq x y z
N MET A 1 -39.24 19.73 -22.54
CA MET A 1 -38.86 18.52 -21.78
C MET A 1 -38.79 17.37 -22.78
N PRO A 2 -37.68 16.65 -22.90
CA PRO A 2 -37.64 15.48 -23.77
C PRO A 2 -38.56 14.40 -23.20
N TRP A 3 -39.41 13.85 -24.03
CA TRP A 3 -40.28 12.75 -23.67
C TRP A 3 -39.44 11.56 -23.24
N LYS A 4 -39.74 10.95 -22.07
CA LYS A 4 -39.06 9.71 -21.65
C LYS A 4 -39.34 8.63 -22.71
N THR A 5 -38.30 8.06 -23.28
CA THR A 5 -38.39 6.84 -24.08
C THR A 5 -39.06 5.77 -23.22
N MET A 6 -40.21 5.29 -23.62
CA MET A 6 -40.92 4.24 -22.89
C MET A 6 -40.09 2.98 -22.85
N ASP A 7 -39.99 2.38 -21.65
CA ASP A 7 -39.36 1.06 -21.47
C ASP A 7 -40.16 -0.01 -22.27
N ILE A 8 -39.44 -0.96 -22.84
CA ILE A 8 -40.00 -2.10 -23.59
C ILE A 8 -41.05 -2.84 -22.74
N ARG A 9 -40.84 -2.97 -21.44
CA ARG A 9 -41.79 -3.56 -20.50
C ARG A 9 -43.10 -2.75 -20.45
N GLU A 10 -43.02 -1.46 -20.40
CA GLU A 10 -44.18 -0.58 -20.37
C GLU A 10 -44.98 -0.67 -21.69
N GLN A 11 -44.32 -0.75 -22.84
CA GLN A 11 -44.95 -0.96 -24.14
C GLN A 11 -45.72 -2.30 -24.20
N ARG A 12 -45.14 -3.38 -23.70
CA ARG A 12 -45.75 -4.70 -23.61
C ARG A 12 -47.00 -4.69 -22.69
N VAL A 13 -46.92 -4.02 -21.55
CA VAL A 13 -48.06 -3.86 -20.63
C VAL A 13 -49.19 -3.08 -21.33
N ARG A 14 -48.88 -1.97 -21.99
CA ARG A 14 -49.88 -1.19 -22.74
C ARG A 14 -50.53 -2.01 -23.85
N PHE A 15 -49.76 -2.78 -24.60
CA PHE A 15 -50.32 -3.67 -25.63
C PHE A 15 -51.31 -4.66 -25.02
N VAL A 16 -50.96 -5.33 -23.94
CA VAL A 16 -51.84 -6.33 -23.31
C VAL A 16 -53.09 -5.66 -22.72
N VAL A 17 -52.96 -4.51 -22.06
CA VAL A 17 -54.09 -3.75 -21.52
C VAL A 17 -55.04 -3.29 -22.65
N ALA A 18 -54.49 -2.80 -23.77
CA ALA A 18 -55.29 -2.41 -24.94
C ALA A 18 -56.00 -3.60 -25.55
N ALA A 19 -55.36 -4.77 -25.63
CA ALA A 19 -55.99 -5.99 -26.13
C ALA A 19 -57.12 -6.49 -25.22
N GLN A 20 -57.03 -6.34 -23.92
CA GLN A 20 -58.06 -6.70 -22.94
C GLN A 20 -59.32 -5.82 -23.07
N ARG A 21 -59.18 -4.58 -23.54
CA ARG A 21 -60.34 -3.66 -23.75
C ARG A 21 -61.21 -4.04 -24.95
N GLN A 22 -60.66 -4.87 -25.85
CA GLN A 22 -61.38 -5.35 -27.06
C GLN A 22 -61.95 -4.23 -27.96
N GLU A 23 -61.38 -3.02 -27.87
CA GLU A 23 -61.87 -1.85 -28.65
C GLU A 23 -61.50 -1.96 -30.13
N GLN A 24 -60.51 -2.78 -30.46
CA GLN A 24 -60.06 -3.05 -31.83
C GLN A 24 -59.59 -4.51 -32.00
N CYS A 25 -59.62 -4.98 -33.25
CA CYS A 25 -59.11 -6.35 -33.47
C CYS A 25 -57.64 -6.48 -33.26
N LEU A 26 -57.17 -7.65 -32.75
CA LEU A 26 -55.82 -7.92 -32.45
C LEU A 26 -54.82 -7.65 -33.60
N ALA A 27 -55.26 -7.87 -34.83
CA ALA A 27 -54.44 -7.60 -36.02
C ALA A 27 -54.14 -6.10 -36.23
N ALA A 28 -55.13 -5.22 -35.89
CA ALA A 28 -54.91 -3.78 -35.93
C ALA A 28 -54.01 -3.31 -34.79
N LEU A 29 -54.21 -3.84 -33.61
CA LEU A 29 -53.38 -3.54 -32.43
C LEU A 29 -51.91 -3.97 -32.62
N CYS A 30 -51.66 -5.16 -33.20
CA CYS A 30 -50.31 -5.59 -33.53
C CYS A 30 -49.59 -4.66 -34.52
N ARG A 31 -50.33 -4.10 -35.49
CA ARG A 31 -49.80 -3.10 -36.43
C ARG A 31 -49.46 -1.78 -35.73
N GLU A 32 -50.31 -1.33 -34.83
CA GLU A 32 -50.08 -0.11 -34.03
C GLU A 32 -48.82 -0.20 -33.18
N PHE A 33 -48.57 -1.37 -32.56
CA PHE A 33 -47.41 -1.61 -31.73
C PHE A 33 -46.19 -2.14 -32.49
N ASP A 34 -46.25 -2.21 -33.83
CA ASP A 34 -45.21 -2.71 -34.72
C ASP A 34 -44.67 -4.11 -34.31
N ILE A 35 -45.58 -5.02 -33.97
CA ILE A 35 -45.25 -6.41 -33.63
C ILE A 35 -46.03 -7.38 -34.54
N SER A 36 -45.43 -8.58 -34.72
CA SER A 36 -46.13 -9.64 -35.46
C SER A 36 -47.27 -10.26 -34.63
N ARG A 37 -48.30 -10.78 -35.29
CA ARG A 37 -49.43 -11.45 -34.60
C ARG A 37 -49.00 -12.60 -33.68
N PRO A 38 -48.06 -13.49 -34.07
CA PRO A 38 -47.55 -14.51 -33.15
C PRO A 38 -46.96 -13.95 -31.85
N VAL A 39 -46.20 -12.85 -31.93
CA VAL A 39 -45.68 -12.14 -30.76
C VAL A 39 -46.78 -11.55 -29.89
N GLY A 40 -47.80 -10.97 -30.53
CA GLY A 40 -49.00 -10.47 -29.83
C GLY A 40 -49.71 -11.56 -29.03
N TYR A 41 -49.98 -12.72 -29.65
CA TYR A 41 -50.57 -13.87 -28.98
C TYR A 41 -49.69 -14.43 -27.86
N GLU A 42 -48.36 -14.42 -28.02
CA GLU A 42 -47.44 -14.85 -26.97
C GLU A 42 -47.56 -13.96 -25.73
N TRP A 43 -47.59 -12.62 -25.88
CA TRP A 43 -47.73 -11.70 -24.76
C TRP A 43 -49.07 -11.82 -24.05
N LEU A 44 -50.18 -12.02 -24.81
CA LEU A 44 -51.48 -12.27 -24.21
C LEU A 44 -51.49 -13.55 -23.38
N ARG A 45 -51.00 -14.65 -23.94
CA ARG A 45 -50.91 -15.93 -23.23
C ARG A 45 -50.05 -15.82 -21.96
N ARG A 46 -48.93 -15.08 -22.01
CA ARG A 46 -48.09 -14.86 -20.80
C ARG A 46 -48.85 -14.09 -19.74
N TYR A 47 -49.58 -13.08 -20.13
CA TYR A 47 -50.39 -12.31 -19.21
C TYR A 47 -51.53 -13.16 -18.58
N GLU A 48 -52.19 -13.97 -19.33
CA GLU A 48 -53.24 -14.89 -18.84
C GLU A 48 -52.67 -15.89 -17.83
N GLN A 49 -51.42 -16.35 -18.02
CA GLN A 49 -50.76 -17.31 -17.14
C GLN A 49 -50.24 -16.72 -15.83
N GLY A 50 -49.82 -15.46 -15.80
CA GLY A 50 -49.14 -14.91 -14.65
C GLY A 50 -49.23 -13.39 -14.48
N GLY A 51 -50.25 -12.73 -15.12
CA GLY A 51 -50.48 -11.31 -14.97
C GLY A 51 -49.34 -10.43 -15.51
N VAL A 52 -49.25 -9.22 -14.97
CA VAL A 52 -48.24 -8.21 -15.36
C VAL A 52 -46.81 -8.67 -15.08
N GLU A 53 -46.60 -9.52 -14.09
CA GLU A 53 -45.27 -10.03 -13.77
C GLU A 53 -44.74 -10.99 -14.84
N ALA A 54 -45.58 -11.75 -15.50
CA ALA A 54 -45.21 -12.66 -16.58
C ALA A 54 -44.80 -11.95 -17.88
N ILE A 55 -45.09 -10.64 -18.00
CA ILE A 55 -44.66 -9.77 -19.13
C ILE A 55 -43.19 -9.41 -19.02
N ALA A 56 -42.55 -9.58 -17.84
CA ALA A 56 -41.13 -9.36 -17.69
C ALA A 56 -40.29 -10.25 -18.63
N GLU A 57 -39.14 -9.75 -19.03
CA GLU A 57 -38.25 -10.49 -19.91
C GLU A 57 -37.71 -11.73 -19.18
N ARG A 58 -37.97 -12.91 -19.73
CA ARG A 58 -37.43 -14.16 -19.16
C ARG A 58 -35.92 -14.25 -19.42
N SER A 59 -35.17 -14.73 -18.44
CA SER A 59 -33.78 -15.01 -18.63
C SER A 59 -33.54 -15.92 -19.83
N ARG A 60 -32.70 -15.50 -20.76
CA ARG A 60 -32.27 -16.31 -21.92
C ARG A 60 -31.15 -17.29 -21.56
N ARG A 61 -30.79 -17.38 -20.29
CA ARG A 61 -29.75 -18.28 -19.81
C ARG A 61 -30.22 -19.73 -20.01
N PRO A 62 -29.35 -20.59 -20.61
CA PRO A 62 -29.64 -22.01 -20.72
C PRO A 62 -29.94 -22.62 -19.34
N GLN A 63 -30.95 -23.46 -19.24
CA GLN A 63 -31.28 -24.17 -18.02
C GLN A 63 -30.20 -25.18 -17.63
N HIS A 64 -29.49 -25.72 -18.64
CA HIS A 64 -28.34 -26.61 -18.47
C HIS A 64 -27.08 -25.98 -19.06
N SER A 65 -26.02 -25.88 -18.27
CA SER A 65 -24.70 -25.39 -18.68
C SER A 65 -23.65 -26.47 -18.37
N PRO A 66 -23.37 -27.43 -19.29
CA PRO A 66 -22.44 -28.54 -19.04
C PRO A 66 -21.02 -28.10 -18.65
N ARG A 67 -20.63 -26.88 -18.98
CA ARG A 67 -19.34 -26.27 -18.66
C ARG A 67 -19.39 -25.37 -17.40
N GLN A 68 -20.45 -25.44 -16.62
CA GLN A 68 -20.50 -24.69 -15.35
C GLN A 68 -19.52 -25.30 -14.36
N THR A 69 -18.80 -24.44 -13.65
CA THR A 69 -17.89 -24.86 -12.56
C THR A 69 -18.69 -25.68 -11.52
N ALA A 70 -18.13 -26.79 -11.07
CA ALA A 70 -18.75 -27.63 -10.05
C ALA A 70 -19.05 -26.85 -8.77
N VAL A 71 -20.20 -27.09 -8.16
CA VAL A 71 -20.67 -26.37 -6.96
C VAL A 71 -19.63 -26.42 -5.83
N ALA A 72 -18.96 -27.55 -5.64
CA ALA A 72 -17.92 -27.70 -4.63
C ALA A 72 -16.74 -26.73 -4.86
N MET A 73 -16.29 -26.56 -6.11
CA MET A 73 -15.22 -25.59 -6.45
C MET A 73 -15.69 -24.16 -6.26
N GLU A 74 -16.96 -23.85 -6.60
CA GLU A 74 -17.54 -22.54 -6.41
C GLU A 74 -17.59 -22.16 -4.92
N GLN A 75 -17.98 -23.11 -4.05
CA GLN A 75 -17.99 -22.95 -2.61
C GLN A 75 -16.58 -22.69 -2.03
N GLN A 76 -15.55 -23.35 -2.56
CA GLN A 76 -14.17 -23.10 -2.14
C GLN A 76 -13.72 -21.67 -2.48
N VAL A 77 -14.09 -21.16 -3.67
CA VAL A 77 -13.82 -19.76 -4.05
C VAL A 77 -14.50 -18.79 -3.08
N ILE A 78 -15.76 -19.05 -2.73
CA ILE A 78 -16.56 -18.23 -1.80
C ILE A 78 -15.92 -18.27 -0.40
N ALA A 79 -15.60 -19.44 0.12
CA ALA A 79 -14.99 -19.62 1.42
C ALA A 79 -13.65 -18.87 1.55
N LEU A 80 -12.78 -18.96 0.52
CA LEU A 80 -11.54 -18.20 0.50
C LEU A 80 -11.77 -16.69 0.44
N ARG A 81 -12.77 -16.23 -0.32
CA ARG A 81 -13.12 -14.80 -0.38
C ARG A 81 -13.69 -14.29 0.94
N GLN A 82 -14.44 -15.10 1.66
CA GLN A 82 -14.94 -14.77 3.01
C GLN A 82 -13.81 -14.68 4.02
N ARG A 83 -12.82 -15.58 3.92
CA ARG A 83 -11.63 -15.55 4.77
C ARG A 83 -10.73 -14.36 4.47
N TYR A 84 -10.57 -13.99 3.19
CA TYR A 84 -9.73 -12.90 2.72
C TYR A 84 -10.55 -11.88 1.90
N PRO A 85 -11.41 -11.08 2.55
CA PRO A 85 -12.39 -10.24 1.86
C PRO A 85 -11.78 -9.07 1.08
N ASP A 86 -10.51 -8.75 1.29
CA ASP A 86 -9.71 -7.75 0.59
C ASP A 86 -8.90 -8.32 -0.60
N TRP A 87 -8.95 -9.66 -0.87
CA TRP A 87 -8.16 -10.28 -1.93
C TRP A 87 -8.95 -10.48 -3.22
N GLY A 88 -8.36 -10.07 -4.35
CA GLY A 88 -8.95 -10.26 -5.67
C GLY A 88 -8.70 -11.65 -6.25
N ALA A 89 -9.36 -11.96 -7.37
CA ALA A 89 -9.32 -13.25 -8.05
C ALA A 89 -7.90 -13.74 -8.39
N ARG A 90 -6.92 -12.85 -8.59
CA ARG A 90 -5.52 -13.23 -8.87
C ARG A 90 -4.88 -13.92 -7.67
N LYS A 91 -5.06 -13.36 -6.46
CA LYS A 91 -4.50 -13.91 -5.22
C LYS A 91 -5.22 -15.19 -4.81
N LEU A 92 -6.55 -15.21 -4.89
CA LEU A 92 -7.36 -16.39 -4.60
C LEU A 92 -7.00 -17.57 -5.50
N ARG A 93 -6.67 -17.31 -6.77
CA ARG A 93 -6.23 -18.36 -7.70
C ARG A 93 -4.99 -19.11 -7.21
N VAL A 94 -4.02 -18.39 -6.63
CA VAL A 94 -2.79 -19.02 -6.10
C VAL A 94 -3.12 -19.98 -4.97
N LEU A 95 -3.94 -19.55 -4.00
CA LEU A 95 -4.34 -20.41 -2.88
C LEU A 95 -5.19 -21.60 -3.33
N LEU A 96 -6.07 -21.41 -4.32
CA LEU A 96 -6.87 -22.51 -4.87
C LEU A 96 -5.97 -23.55 -5.55
N ALA A 97 -4.99 -23.11 -6.34
CA ALA A 97 -4.04 -24.01 -6.98
C ALA A 97 -3.22 -24.82 -5.97
N GLU A 98 -2.83 -24.23 -4.84
CA GLU A 98 -2.15 -24.92 -3.73
C GLU A 98 -3.05 -25.98 -3.05
N GLN A 99 -4.37 -25.81 -3.12
CA GLN A 99 -5.37 -26.76 -2.66
C GLN A 99 -5.78 -27.80 -3.73
N GLY A 100 -5.10 -27.79 -4.89
CA GLY A 100 -5.40 -28.68 -6.01
C GLY A 100 -6.58 -28.25 -6.87
N VAL A 101 -7.07 -27.01 -6.72
CA VAL A 101 -8.19 -26.47 -7.47
C VAL A 101 -7.69 -25.50 -8.56
N GLU A 102 -7.63 -25.99 -9.79
CA GLU A 102 -7.21 -25.18 -10.92
C GLU A 102 -8.39 -24.49 -11.61
N LEU A 103 -8.51 -23.19 -11.39
CA LEU A 103 -9.51 -22.34 -12.02
C LEU A 103 -8.86 -21.14 -12.72
N ALA A 104 -9.35 -20.81 -13.91
CA ALA A 104 -8.92 -19.59 -14.59
C ALA A 104 -9.34 -18.35 -13.79
N ARG A 105 -8.49 -17.29 -13.77
CA ARG A 105 -8.79 -16.02 -13.09
C ARG A 105 -10.18 -15.46 -13.42
N ASN A 106 -10.55 -15.52 -14.70
CA ASN A 106 -11.85 -14.99 -15.15
C ASN A 106 -13.02 -15.83 -14.63
N THR A 107 -12.85 -17.14 -14.45
CA THR A 107 -13.84 -18.02 -13.83
C THR A 107 -14.03 -17.63 -12.36
N ILE A 108 -12.96 -17.47 -11.60
CA ILE A 108 -13.01 -17.02 -10.20
C ILE A 108 -13.72 -15.66 -10.12
N HIS A 109 -13.33 -14.72 -10.97
CA HIS A 109 -13.95 -13.38 -10.97
C HIS A 109 -15.46 -13.43 -11.29
N ARG A 110 -15.90 -14.29 -12.24
CA ARG A 110 -17.33 -14.47 -12.55
C ARG A 110 -18.11 -15.11 -11.39
N ILE A 111 -17.48 -16.04 -10.66
CA ILE A 111 -18.06 -16.61 -9.44
C ILE A 111 -18.26 -15.51 -8.41
N LEU A 112 -17.21 -14.71 -8.13
CA LEU A 112 -17.30 -13.61 -7.17
C LEU A 112 -18.36 -12.57 -7.56
N LEU A 113 -18.50 -12.24 -8.85
CA LEU A 113 -19.54 -11.35 -9.35
C LEU A 113 -20.95 -11.92 -9.14
N ARG A 114 -21.14 -13.22 -9.37
CA ARG A 114 -22.43 -13.90 -9.22
C ARG A 114 -22.93 -13.89 -7.77
N HIS A 115 -22.01 -13.86 -6.83
CA HIS A 115 -22.28 -13.84 -5.39
C HIS A 115 -22.12 -12.46 -4.75
N ASP A 116 -22.10 -11.38 -5.56
CA ASP A 116 -21.97 -9.99 -5.09
C ASP A 116 -20.72 -9.74 -4.20
N LEU A 117 -19.66 -10.51 -4.43
CA LEU A 117 -18.42 -10.44 -3.68
C LEU A 117 -17.35 -9.54 -4.35
N VAL A 118 -17.71 -8.76 -5.36
CA VAL A 118 -16.82 -7.81 -6.05
C VAL A 118 -17.24 -6.38 -5.73
N HIS A 119 -16.33 -5.61 -5.17
CA HIS A 119 -16.55 -4.19 -4.89
C HIS A 119 -15.92 -3.32 -5.99
N ARG A 120 -16.63 -2.29 -6.47
CA ARG A 120 -16.17 -1.39 -7.54
C ARG A 120 -14.93 -0.57 -7.15
N GLU A 121 -14.75 -0.34 -5.86
CA GLU A 121 -13.66 0.42 -5.25
C GLU A 121 -12.29 -0.31 -5.34
N ASP A 122 -12.26 -1.57 -5.77
CA ASP A 122 -11.04 -2.38 -5.87
C ASP A 122 -10.19 -2.10 -7.12
N ARG A 123 -10.61 -1.18 -7.97
CA ARG A 123 -9.85 -0.83 -9.16
C ARG A 123 -8.69 0.09 -8.81
N HIS A 124 -7.46 -0.39 -9.06
CA HIS A 124 -6.24 0.40 -8.93
C HIS A 124 -5.60 0.63 -10.28
N GLU A 125 -5.10 1.84 -10.48
CA GLU A 125 -4.24 2.13 -11.62
C GLU A 125 -2.87 1.43 -11.45
N PRO A 126 -2.30 0.87 -12.54
CA PRO A 126 -0.97 0.28 -12.48
C PRO A 126 0.08 1.35 -12.22
N ALA A 127 1.13 1.01 -11.47
CA ALA A 127 2.26 1.91 -11.26
C ALA A 127 2.97 2.19 -12.60
N THR A 128 3.20 3.47 -12.88
CA THR A 128 3.86 3.94 -14.13
C THR A 128 5.37 3.74 -14.12
N GLN A 129 5.99 3.76 -12.94
CA GLN A 129 7.43 3.51 -12.74
C GLN A 129 7.63 2.48 -11.64
N ARG A 130 8.53 1.53 -11.86
CA ARG A 130 8.94 0.53 -10.88
C ARG A 130 10.38 0.77 -10.49
N PHE A 131 10.60 1.09 -9.23
CA PHE A 131 11.89 1.09 -8.59
C PHE A 131 11.92 -0.11 -7.64
N GLU A 132 13.03 -0.86 -7.63
CA GLU A 132 13.24 -2.02 -6.74
C GLU A 132 14.72 -2.20 -6.48
N ARG A 133 15.11 -2.33 -5.23
CA ARG A 133 16.48 -2.68 -4.86
C ARG A 133 16.82 -4.10 -5.30
N SER A 134 18.11 -4.37 -5.50
CA SER A 134 18.57 -5.63 -6.06
C SER A 134 18.47 -6.80 -5.09
N ARG A 135 18.53 -6.55 -3.79
CA ARG A 135 18.55 -7.55 -2.72
C ARG A 135 17.82 -7.08 -1.46
N PRO A 136 17.38 -8.02 -0.60
CA PRO A 136 16.75 -7.66 0.66
C PRO A 136 17.73 -6.95 1.60
N ASN A 137 17.19 -6.15 2.51
CA ASN A 137 17.91 -5.34 3.51
C ASN A 137 18.82 -4.24 2.95
N GLU A 138 18.86 -4.03 1.64
CA GLU A 138 19.55 -2.90 1.04
C GLU A 138 18.85 -1.58 1.39
N LEU A 139 17.51 -1.59 1.38
CA LEU A 139 16.70 -0.44 1.74
C LEU A 139 15.42 -0.87 2.44
N TRP A 140 15.16 -0.31 3.62
CA TRP A 140 13.85 -0.39 4.26
C TRP A 140 13.13 0.95 4.13
N GLN A 141 11.83 0.92 3.81
CA GLN A 141 10.95 2.09 3.81
C GLN A 141 10.19 2.14 5.12
N MET A 142 10.18 3.29 5.78
CA MET A 142 9.50 3.49 7.07
C MET A 142 8.54 4.67 6.99
N ASP A 143 7.31 4.48 7.48
CA ASP A 143 6.28 5.53 7.48
C ASP A 143 5.20 5.25 8.55
N PHE A 144 4.57 6.34 9.02
CA PHE A 144 3.37 6.34 9.86
C PHE A 144 2.08 6.62 9.10
N LYS A 145 2.13 6.87 7.82
CA LYS A 145 1.03 7.29 6.97
C LYS A 145 0.05 6.15 6.70
N GLY A 146 -0.50 5.61 7.72
CA GLY A 146 -1.52 4.59 7.65
C GLY A 146 -2.86 5.11 8.14
N PRO A 147 -3.89 4.27 8.12
CA PRO A 147 -5.15 4.60 8.75
C PRO A 147 -4.92 4.80 10.25
N LYS A 148 -5.57 5.81 10.81
CA LYS A 148 -5.65 5.94 12.27
C LYS A 148 -6.35 4.70 12.81
N LEU A 149 -5.73 4.09 13.81
CA LEU A 149 -6.26 2.90 14.45
C LEU A 149 -7.09 3.32 15.66
N TRP A 150 -8.39 3.09 15.57
CA TRP A 150 -9.33 3.39 16.65
C TRP A 150 -9.08 4.79 17.25
N HIS A 151 -8.85 4.92 18.53
CA HIS A 151 -8.64 6.19 19.20
C HIS A 151 -7.18 6.69 19.22
N GLN A 152 -6.29 6.09 18.44
CA GLN A 152 -4.89 6.51 18.39
C GLN A 152 -4.71 7.81 17.60
N ALA A 153 -3.74 8.63 18.02
CA ALA A 153 -3.42 9.90 17.37
C ALA A 153 -2.73 9.72 16.01
N VAL A 154 -2.03 8.60 15.83
CA VAL A 154 -1.27 8.24 14.61
C VAL A 154 -1.63 6.85 14.14
N GLY A 155 -1.39 6.55 12.88
CA GLY A 155 -1.47 5.18 12.36
C GLY A 155 -0.30 4.31 12.82
N PRO A 156 -0.29 3.02 12.46
CA PRO A 156 0.79 2.14 12.86
C PRO A 156 2.12 2.52 12.21
N LEU A 157 3.21 2.30 12.93
CA LEU A 157 4.55 2.33 12.35
C LEU A 157 4.71 1.13 11.42
N SER A 158 5.03 1.40 10.16
CA SER A 158 5.26 0.38 9.14
C SER A 158 6.70 0.44 8.68
N VAL A 159 7.39 -0.71 8.68
CA VAL A 159 8.75 -0.86 8.13
C VAL A 159 8.73 -1.97 7.10
N LEU A 160 8.98 -1.63 5.84
CA LEU A 160 8.87 -2.52 4.68
C LEU A 160 10.21 -2.64 3.97
N ASP A 161 10.65 -3.87 3.69
CA ASP A 161 11.81 -4.11 2.81
C ASP A 161 11.48 -3.79 1.35
N ASP A 162 12.31 -2.97 0.72
CA ASP A 162 12.08 -2.47 -0.64
C ASP A 162 12.11 -3.57 -1.70
N HIS A 163 13.03 -4.54 -1.58
CA HIS A 163 13.19 -5.62 -2.54
C HIS A 163 12.07 -6.66 -2.44
N SER A 164 11.91 -7.23 -1.26
CA SER A 164 11.03 -8.38 -1.02
C SER A 164 9.59 -8.00 -0.69
N ARG A 165 9.31 -6.74 -0.36
CA ARG A 165 8.03 -6.29 0.23
C ARG A 165 7.75 -6.92 1.60
N TYR A 166 8.76 -7.52 2.22
CA TYR A 166 8.63 -8.12 3.55
C TYR A 166 8.36 -7.02 4.58
N LEU A 167 7.32 -7.20 5.35
CA LEU A 167 6.93 -6.27 6.40
C LEU A 167 7.71 -6.61 7.67
N VAL A 168 8.79 -5.87 7.89
CA VAL A 168 9.74 -6.05 9.00
C VAL A 168 9.10 -5.72 10.34
N ALA A 169 8.33 -4.61 10.37
CA ALA A 169 7.57 -4.17 11.54
C ALA A 169 6.22 -3.58 11.13
N LEU A 170 5.22 -3.78 11.98
CA LEU A 170 3.90 -3.17 11.90
C LEU A 170 3.38 -2.98 13.32
N GLU A 171 3.57 -1.77 13.89
CA GLU A 171 3.46 -1.56 15.32
C GLU A 171 2.50 -0.41 15.66
N ALA A 172 1.59 -0.64 16.58
CA ALA A 172 0.65 0.35 17.12
C ALA A 172 1.34 1.22 18.19
N VAL A 173 2.15 2.17 17.78
CA VAL A 173 2.99 2.95 18.70
C VAL A 173 2.22 4.03 19.46
N GLY A 174 1.08 4.46 18.99
CA GLY A 174 0.22 5.48 19.61
C GLY A 174 0.72 6.91 19.49
N SER A 175 2.01 7.15 19.27
CA SER A 175 2.59 8.48 19.09
C SER A 175 3.89 8.44 18.29
N THR A 176 4.29 9.60 17.74
CA THR A 176 5.54 9.76 16.95
C THR A 176 6.73 10.15 17.84
N ARG A 177 6.75 9.81 19.14
CA ARG A 177 7.89 10.09 20.00
C ARG A 177 9.10 9.25 19.62
N CYS A 178 10.29 9.89 19.64
CA CYS A 178 11.55 9.24 19.22
C CYS A 178 11.83 7.95 19.99
N GLU A 179 11.61 7.95 21.31
CA GLU A 179 11.88 6.83 22.19
C GLU A 179 11.05 5.59 21.80
N LEU A 180 9.74 5.80 21.60
CA LEU A 180 8.82 4.71 21.23
C LEU A 180 9.16 4.11 19.87
N VAL A 181 9.49 4.95 18.90
CA VAL A 181 9.89 4.48 17.56
C VAL A 181 11.23 3.74 17.62
N ARG A 182 12.17 4.25 18.42
CA ARG A 182 13.46 3.61 18.61
C ARG A 182 13.32 2.22 19.23
N GLU A 183 12.50 2.05 20.27
CA GLU A 183 12.20 0.75 20.87
C GLU A 183 11.69 -0.28 19.84
N GLN A 184 10.79 0.14 18.95
CA GLN A 184 10.27 -0.74 17.90
C GLN A 184 11.34 -1.09 16.86
N LEU A 185 12.20 -0.13 16.50
CA LEU A 185 13.30 -0.39 15.59
C LEU A 185 14.37 -1.28 16.23
N GLU A 186 14.69 -1.11 17.52
CA GLU A 186 15.59 -1.99 18.26
C GLU A 186 15.07 -3.43 18.24
N SER A 187 13.79 -3.63 18.53
CA SER A 187 13.15 -4.95 18.43
C SER A 187 13.23 -5.53 17.01
N ALA A 188 12.96 -4.71 15.99
CA ALA A 188 13.08 -5.13 14.59
C ALA A 188 14.52 -5.50 14.22
N PHE A 189 15.51 -4.71 14.63
CA PHE A 189 16.93 -4.96 14.36
C PHE A 189 17.44 -6.22 15.07
N GLN A 190 16.98 -6.49 16.29
CA GLN A 190 17.30 -7.73 17.01
C GLN A 190 16.79 -8.97 16.27
N ARG A 191 15.56 -8.91 15.72
CA ARG A 191 14.95 -10.04 15.00
C ARG A 191 15.49 -10.22 13.59
N CYS A 192 15.70 -9.10 12.89
CA CYS A 192 15.89 -9.08 11.44
C CYS A 192 17.29 -8.64 11.01
N GLY A 193 18.14 -8.20 11.95
CA GLY A 193 19.40 -7.52 11.65
C GLY A 193 19.19 -6.08 11.19
N VAL A 194 20.27 -5.36 10.96
CA VAL A 194 20.29 -3.94 10.61
C VAL A 194 20.32 -3.78 9.09
N PRO A 195 19.46 -2.94 8.47
CA PRO A 195 19.50 -2.68 7.02
C PRO A 195 20.71 -1.83 6.64
N GLU A 196 21.02 -1.79 5.35
CA GLU A 196 22.08 -0.89 4.85
C GLU A 196 21.61 0.56 4.84
N SER A 197 20.34 0.78 4.51
CA SER A 197 19.76 2.12 4.48
C SER A 197 18.26 2.12 4.78
N MET A 198 17.76 3.28 5.16
CA MET A 198 16.33 3.51 5.39
C MET A 198 15.85 4.74 4.62
N LEU A 199 14.63 4.65 4.07
CA LEU A 199 13.93 5.72 3.39
C LEU A 199 12.76 6.20 4.25
N MET A 200 12.71 7.50 4.49
CA MET A 200 11.71 8.16 5.33
C MET A 200 11.20 9.44 4.64
N ASP A 201 10.07 9.95 5.08
CA ASP A 201 9.62 11.29 4.71
C ASP A 201 10.28 12.39 5.56
N HIS A 202 9.89 13.66 5.35
CA HIS A 202 10.34 14.79 6.17
C HIS A 202 9.46 15.00 7.42
N GLY A 203 8.89 13.92 7.96
CA GLY A 203 8.06 13.93 9.16
C GLY A 203 8.83 13.64 10.45
N VAL A 204 8.19 13.94 11.57
CA VAL A 204 8.68 13.49 12.89
C VAL A 204 8.40 11.98 13.06
N PRO A 205 9.28 11.24 13.76
CA PRO A 205 10.40 11.69 14.61
C PRO A 205 11.78 11.70 13.95
N TRP A 206 11.89 11.36 12.67
CA TRP A 206 13.16 11.18 11.97
C TRP A 206 13.71 12.44 11.29
N TRP A 207 12.87 13.45 11.12
CA TRP A 207 13.23 14.74 10.55
C TRP A 207 12.81 15.89 11.44
N SER A 208 13.62 16.98 11.46
CA SER A 208 13.31 18.21 12.17
C SER A 208 13.52 19.43 11.27
N ALA A 209 12.45 20.16 11.04
CA ALA A 209 12.50 21.47 10.35
C ALA A 209 13.07 22.59 11.22
N ARG A 210 13.18 22.39 12.56
CA ARG A 210 13.64 23.42 13.51
C ARG A 210 15.06 23.88 13.22
N ALA A 211 15.25 25.18 13.03
CA ALA A 211 16.53 25.83 12.79
C ALA A 211 17.37 25.20 11.64
N GLY A 212 16.72 24.63 10.63
CA GLY A 212 17.40 23.96 9.52
C GLY A 212 18.25 22.77 9.93
N SER A 213 17.88 22.10 11.05
CA SER A 213 18.62 20.99 11.63
C SER A 213 18.58 19.75 10.74
N GLY A 214 17.41 19.42 10.18
CA GLY A 214 17.18 18.25 9.33
C GLY A 214 17.31 16.90 10.04
N MET A 215 18.02 16.85 11.17
CA MET A 215 18.31 15.63 11.92
C MET A 215 17.67 15.64 13.31
N THR A 216 17.34 14.46 13.79
CA THR A 216 16.82 14.18 15.12
C THR A 216 17.73 13.20 15.86
N GLU A 217 17.50 12.98 17.14
CA GLU A 217 18.22 11.96 17.92
C GLU A 217 18.03 10.56 17.31
N LEU A 218 16.85 10.27 16.77
CA LEU A 218 16.58 9.01 16.07
C LEU A 218 17.44 8.85 14.82
N SER A 219 17.55 9.90 13.99
CA SER A 219 18.38 9.84 12.79
C SER A 219 19.87 9.71 13.12
N VAL A 220 20.34 10.36 14.19
CA VAL A 220 21.72 10.20 14.69
C VAL A 220 21.97 8.78 15.20
N TRP A 221 21.02 8.21 15.96
CA TRP A 221 21.11 6.83 16.42
C TRP A 221 21.16 5.83 15.25
N LEU A 222 20.32 6.00 14.22
CA LEU A 222 20.36 5.16 13.01
C LEU A 222 21.73 5.23 12.31
N MET A 223 22.31 6.43 12.17
CA MET A 223 23.64 6.59 11.57
C MET A 223 24.74 5.91 12.41
N ARG A 224 24.64 5.91 13.76
CA ARG A 224 25.54 5.15 14.63
C ARG A 224 25.46 3.65 14.40
N GLN A 225 24.26 3.13 14.08
CA GLN A 225 24.09 1.74 13.69
C GLN A 225 24.61 1.45 12.26
N GLY A 226 25.22 2.46 11.62
CA GLY A 226 25.72 2.35 10.25
C GLY A 226 24.60 2.29 9.20
N VAL A 227 23.40 2.80 9.51
CA VAL A 227 22.29 2.89 8.56
C VAL A 227 22.42 4.16 7.74
N GLY A 228 22.44 4.03 6.42
CA GLY A 228 22.36 5.15 5.49
C GLY A 228 20.95 5.74 5.51
N LEU A 229 20.83 7.07 5.59
CA LEU A 229 19.53 7.74 5.60
C LEU A 229 19.24 8.33 4.24
N HIS A 230 18.02 8.06 3.74
CA HIS A 230 17.47 8.64 2.53
C HIS A 230 16.15 9.32 2.85
N TRP A 231 15.89 10.41 2.15
CA TRP A 231 14.67 11.21 2.32
C TRP A 231 13.83 11.15 1.05
N SER A 232 12.53 11.10 1.17
CA SER A 232 11.64 11.23 0.02
C SER A 232 11.68 12.66 -0.51
N ARG A 233 11.62 12.84 -1.83
CA ARG A 233 11.54 14.20 -2.41
C ARG A 233 10.23 14.85 -1.98
N VAL A 234 10.30 16.13 -1.58
CA VAL A 234 9.10 16.92 -1.27
C VAL A 234 8.20 16.96 -2.50
N ARG A 235 6.91 16.60 -2.35
CA ARG A 235 5.90 16.51 -3.42
C ARG A 235 6.15 15.46 -4.51
N HIS A 236 6.96 14.44 -4.25
CA HIS A 236 7.12 13.30 -5.13
C HIS A 236 6.74 12.00 -4.41
N PRO A 237 5.44 11.65 -4.33
CA PRO A 237 4.95 10.48 -3.60
C PRO A 237 5.48 9.16 -4.14
N GLN A 238 5.97 9.12 -5.38
CA GLN A 238 6.48 7.91 -6.02
C GLN A 238 7.67 7.27 -5.28
N THR A 239 8.43 8.04 -4.49
CA THR A 239 9.60 7.56 -3.77
C THR A 239 9.23 6.57 -2.64
N GLN A 240 8.07 6.77 -1.99
CA GLN A 240 7.52 5.90 -0.94
C GLN A 240 6.31 5.07 -1.41
N GLY A 241 6.07 4.99 -2.70
CA GLY A 241 4.88 4.34 -3.27
C GLY A 241 4.66 2.88 -2.85
N LYS A 242 5.68 2.18 -2.34
CA LYS A 242 5.54 0.80 -1.84
C LYS A 242 4.89 0.76 -0.47
N VAL A 243 5.35 1.56 0.48
CA VAL A 243 4.75 1.65 1.81
C VAL A 243 3.37 2.31 1.74
N GLU A 244 3.18 3.31 0.87
CA GLU A 244 1.86 3.91 0.61
C GLU A 244 0.86 2.88 0.06
N ARG A 245 1.30 2.04 -0.88
CA ARG A 245 0.48 0.94 -1.41
C ARG A 245 0.14 -0.08 -0.32
N PHE A 246 1.10 -0.42 0.51
CA PHE A 246 0.87 -1.26 1.69
C PHE A 246 -0.16 -0.64 2.63
N HIS A 247 -0.10 0.66 2.92
CA HIS A 247 -1.10 1.36 3.74
C HIS A 247 -2.51 1.27 3.13
N GLY A 248 -2.63 1.36 1.80
CA GLY A 248 -3.90 1.12 1.11
C GLY A 248 -4.41 -0.32 1.27
N GLU A 249 -3.52 -1.31 1.32
CA GLU A 249 -3.88 -2.72 1.59
C GLU A 249 -4.35 -2.90 3.03
N LEU A 250 -3.61 -2.35 3.99
CA LEU A 250 -3.97 -2.36 5.42
C LEU A 250 -5.33 -1.70 5.65
N GLN A 251 -5.58 -0.54 5.04
CA GLN A 251 -6.85 0.17 5.17
C GLN A 251 -8.03 -0.67 4.65
N ARG A 252 -7.88 -1.35 3.51
CA ARG A 252 -8.91 -2.25 2.99
C ARG A 252 -9.16 -3.45 3.89
N ALA A 253 -8.11 -4.03 4.44
CA ALA A 253 -8.24 -5.14 5.38
C ALA A 253 -8.99 -4.71 6.65
N LEU A 254 -8.63 -3.56 7.23
CA LEU A 254 -9.32 -2.99 8.40
C LEU A 254 -10.81 -2.75 8.11
N ALA A 255 -11.14 -2.16 6.96
CA ALA A 255 -12.52 -1.86 6.60
C ALA A 255 -13.37 -3.13 6.36
N ARG A 256 -12.79 -4.20 5.83
CA ARG A 256 -13.54 -5.39 5.37
C ARG A 256 -13.55 -6.55 6.34
N ARG A 257 -12.56 -6.67 7.21
CA ARG A 257 -12.44 -7.81 8.13
C ARG A 257 -13.19 -7.62 9.44
N ARG A 258 -13.94 -6.51 9.61
CA ARG A 258 -14.70 -6.19 10.83
C ARG A 258 -13.87 -6.45 12.09
N VAL A 259 -12.74 -5.78 12.19
CA VAL A 259 -11.80 -5.97 13.30
C VAL A 259 -12.47 -5.55 14.60
N LEU A 260 -12.83 -6.52 15.42
CA LEU A 260 -13.43 -6.37 16.75
C LEU A 260 -12.44 -6.87 17.81
N VAL A 261 -11.19 -6.42 17.73
CA VAL A 261 -10.13 -6.94 18.59
C VAL A 261 -9.86 -5.95 19.71
N PRO A 262 -9.94 -6.38 20.98
CA PRO A 262 -9.55 -5.53 22.11
C PRO A 262 -8.05 -5.21 22.08
N ASP A 263 -7.24 -6.10 21.50
CA ASP A 263 -5.81 -5.90 21.29
C ASP A 263 -5.49 -5.70 19.81
N ILE A 264 -5.25 -4.43 19.44
CA ILE A 264 -4.92 -4.06 18.08
C ILE A 264 -3.56 -4.60 17.64
N GLN A 265 -2.58 -4.69 18.57
CA GLN A 265 -1.25 -5.19 18.20
C GLN A 265 -1.31 -6.66 17.80
N ALA A 266 -2.06 -7.47 18.50
CA ALA A 266 -2.26 -8.87 18.14
C ALA A 266 -2.83 -9.01 16.72
N TRP A 267 -3.79 -8.16 16.33
CA TRP A 267 -4.32 -8.16 14.97
C TRP A 267 -3.28 -7.70 13.93
N LEU A 268 -2.49 -6.67 14.25
CA LEU A 268 -1.42 -6.21 13.37
C LEU A 268 -0.33 -7.28 13.19
N ASP A 269 -0.01 -8.03 14.22
CA ASP A 269 0.95 -9.14 14.17
C ASP A 269 0.43 -10.28 13.30
N GLU A 270 -0.86 -10.65 13.42
CA GLU A 270 -1.50 -11.62 12.53
C GLU A 270 -1.52 -11.14 11.09
N PHE A 271 -1.88 -9.87 10.86
CA PHE A 271 -1.87 -9.28 9.53
C PHE A 271 -0.47 -9.24 8.92
N ARG A 272 0.57 -8.88 9.70
CA ARG A 272 1.97 -8.90 9.28
C ARG A 272 2.41 -10.30 8.89
N TRP A 273 2.05 -11.31 9.69
CA TRP A 273 2.33 -12.71 9.38
C TRP A 273 1.64 -13.13 8.08
N GLU A 274 0.35 -12.84 7.94
CA GLU A 274 -0.41 -13.13 6.72
C GLU A 274 0.21 -12.45 5.50
N HIS A 275 0.56 -11.15 5.61
CA HIS A 275 1.19 -10.39 4.54
C HIS A 275 2.50 -11.05 4.08
N ASN A 276 3.34 -11.47 5.01
CA ASN A 276 4.65 -12.01 4.71
C ASN A 276 4.62 -13.46 4.19
N TYR A 277 3.78 -14.30 4.78
CA TYR A 277 3.86 -15.76 4.57
C TYR A 277 2.69 -16.36 3.79
N VAL A 278 1.55 -15.70 3.73
CA VAL A 278 0.34 -16.24 3.11
C VAL A 278 -0.06 -15.49 1.86
N ARG A 279 0.03 -14.16 1.87
CA ARG A 279 -0.47 -13.28 0.81
C ARG A 279 0.39 -13.33 -0.45
N PRO A 280 -0.13 -13.76 -1.63
CA PRO A 280 0.56 -13.62 -2.89
C PRO A 280 0.68 -12.14 -3.28
N HIS A 281 1.88 -11.71 -3.68
CA HIS A 281 2.16 -10.31 -4.00
C HIS A 281 2.32 -10.09 -5.51
N GLU A 282 1.47 -9.26 -6.11
CA GLU A 282 1.43 -9.06 -7.58
C GLU A 282 2.75 -8.53 -8.15
N ALA A 283 3.43 -7.62 -7.44
CA ALA A 283 4.71 -7.09 -7.88
C ALA A 283 5.86 -8.11 -7.81
N LEU A 284 5.68 -9.21 -7.07
CA LEU A 284 6.63 -10.31 -6.94
C LEU A 284 6.23 -11.52 -7.80
N GLY A 285 5.44 -11.33 -8.85
CA GLY A 285 4.97 -12.45 -9.69
C GLY A 285 4.05 -13.42 -8.96
N MET A 286 3.33 -12.98 -7.95
CA MET A 286 2.49 -13.77 -7.03
C MET A 286 3.27 -14.61 -6.01
N GLU A 287 4.56 -14.44 -5.89
CA GLU A 287 5.32 -14.99 -4.76
C GLU A 287 4.97 -14.28 -3.45
N ARG A 288 5.30 -14.90 -2.33
CA ARG A 288 5.13 -14.32 -1.00
C ARG A 288 6.35 -13.49 -0.62
N PRO A 289 6.21 -12.38 0.11
CA PRO A 289 7.35 -11.59 0.57
C PRO A 289 8.45 -12.41 1.27
N ALA A 290 8.05 -13.37 2.11
CA ALA A 290 8.99 -14.22 2.84
C ALA A 290 9.86 -15.12 1.95
N SER A 291 9.40 -15.46 0.72
CA SER A 291 10.22 -16.28 -0.20
C SER A 291 11.41 -15.53 -0.79
N ARG A 292 11.39 -14.19 -0.73
CA ARG A 292 12.46 -13.31 -1.24
C ARG A 292 13.21 -12.57 -0.15
N TRP A 293 12.96 -12.91 1.10
CA TRP A 293 13.55 -12.21 2.23
C TRP A 293 14.36 -13.15 3.13
N HIS A 294 15.42 -12.62 3.70
CA HIS A 294 16.20 -13.25 4.75
C HIS A 294 16.73 -12.18 5.70
N PRO A 295 17.03 -12.50 6.97
CA PRO A 295 17.62 -11.55 7.91
C PRO A 295 18.94 -10.95 7.39
N SER A 296 19.19 -9.69 7.75
CA SER A 296 20.46 -9.02 7.46
C SER A 296 21.62 -9.71 8.18
N GLN A 297 22.77 -9.78 7.50
CA GLN A 297 24.02 -10.26 8.12
C GLN A 297 24.58 -9.26 9.12
N ARG A 298 24.14 -8.00 9.08
CA ARG A 298 24.55 -6.95 10.00
C ARG A 298 23.76 -7.10 11.31
N ARG A 299 24.44 -7.60 12.34
CA ARG A 299 23.82 -7.78 13.66
C ARG A 299 23.60 -6.44 14.34
N TYR A 300 22.52 -6.32 15.08
CA TYR A 300 22.27 -5.17 15.95
C TYR A 300 23.18 -5.21 17.18
N ASP A 301 23.81 -4.08 17.47
CA ASP A 301 24.55 -3.83 18.70
C ASP A 301 23.87 -2.67 19.45
N PRO A 302 23.35 -2.88 20.67
CA PRO A 302 22.73 -1.80 21.46
C PRO A 302 23.76 -0.73 21.87
N GLN A 303 25.04 -1.06 21.89
CA GLN A 303 26.13 -0.17 22.22
C GLN A 303 27.21 -0.23 21.14
N PRO A 304 26.94 0.26 19.92
CA PRO A 304 27.90 0.17 18.84
C PRO A 304 29.17 0.92 19.22
N PRO A 305 30.34 0.39 18.84
CA PRO A 305 31.60 1.05 19.08
C PRO A 305 31.59 2.45 18.49
N ARG A 306 32.35 3.34 19.11
CA ARG A 306 32.48 4.69 18.59
C ARG A 306 33.02 4.64 17.17
N TRP A 307 32.43 5.45 16.30
CA TRP A 307 32.86 5.52 14.92
C TRP A 307 34.29 6.01 14.82
N GLU A 308 35.12 5.24 14.15
CA GLU A 308 36.55 5.56 13.89
C GLU A 308 36.65 6.19 12.49
N TYR A 309 37.18 7.39 12.46
CA TYR A 309 37.48 8.06 11.21
C TYR A 309 38.82 7.61 10.66
N PRO A 310 39.03 7.67 9.32
CA PRO A 310 40.32 7.28 8.73
C PRO A 310 41.52 8.01 9.36
N ALA A 311 42.66 7.35 9.43
CA ALA A 311 43.90 7.95 9.93
C ALA A 311 44.21 9.24 9.14
N GLY A 312 44.54 10.31 9.84
CA GLY A 312 44.79 11.63 9.27
C GLY A 312 43.53 12.45 8.96
N ALA A 313 42.34 11.93 9.19
CA ALA A 313 41.12 12.69 9.05
C ALA A 313 41.06 13.88 10.03
N LYS A 314 40.64 15.04 9.55
CA LYS A 314 40.36 16.20 10.40
C LYS A 314 39.06 16.01 11.12
N VAL A 315 39.10 15.67 12.39
CA VAL A 315 37.90 15.44 13.22
C VAL A 315 37.69 16.62 14.15
N ARG A 316 36.44 17.05 14.34
CA ARG A 316 36.05 18.15 15.22
C ARG A 316 34.84 17.73 16.06
N LYS A 317 34.77 18.24 17.28
CA LYS A 317 33.63 18.05 18.17
C LYS A 317 32.60 19.15 17.91
N VAL A 318 31.36 18.78 17.75
CA VAL A 318 30.21 19.70 17.66
C VAL A 318 29.93 20.23 19.07
N ASP A 319 29.77 21.54 19.23
CA ASP A 319 29.53 22.16 20.55
C ASP A 319 28.12 21.82 21.08
N SER A 320 27.80 22.23 22.31
CA SER A 320 26.52 22.01 22.99
C SER A 320 25.35 22.67 22.28
N GLN A 321 25.59 23.65 21.41
CA GLN A 321 24.58 24.31 20.60
C GLN A 321 24.44 23.71 19.19
N GLY A 322 25.18 22.64 18.88
CA GLY A 322 25.17 21.98 17.58
C GLY A 322 25.90 22.77 16.50
N LYS A 323 26.97 23.51 16.85
CA LYS A 323 27.80 24.31 15.95
C LYS A 323 29.24 23.78 15.85
N LEU A 324 29.90 24.12 14.78
CA LEU A 324 31.34 23.95 14.56
C LEU A 324 32.01 25.29 14.28
N THR A 325 33.15 25.53 14.91
CA THR A 325 34.00 26.68 14.59
C THR A 325 34.98 26.30 13.47
N LEU A 326 34.80 26.93 12.32
CA LEU A 326 35.62 26.74 11.11
C LEU A 326 35.93 28.10 10.48
N GLY A 327 37.21 28.36 10.17
CA GLY A 327 37.66 29.63 9.61
C GLY A 327 37.33 30.85 10.50
N GLY A 328 37.43 30.70 11.82
CA GLY A 328 37.10 31.77 12.78
C GLY A 328 35.61 32.08 12.95
N ARG A 329 34.70 31.29 12.36
CA ARG A 329 33.25 31.46 12.42
C ARG A 329 32.54 30.21 12.94
N ASN A 330 31.37 30.41 13.55
CA ASN A 330 30.52 29.36 14.06
C ASN A 330 29.45 28.98 13.01
N TRP A 331 29.44 27.74 12.60
CA TRP A 331 28.53 27.18 11.62
C TRP A 331 27.54 26.24 12.27
N LYS A 332 26.25 26.47 12.10
CA LYS A 332 25.23 25.54 12.57
C LYS A 332 25.30 24.24 11.78
N ILE A 333 25.46 23.13 12.49
CA ILE A 333 25.44 21.78 11.92
C ILE A 333 24.10 21.10 12.21
N SER A 334 23.88 20.72 13.45
CA SER A 334 22.60 20.16 13.95
C SER A 334 22.63 20.09 15.48
N GLY A 335 21.52 20.45 16.13
CA GLY A 335 21.37 20.25 17.59
C GLY A 335 21.44 18.79 17.99
N ALA A 336 20.96 17.88 17.14
CA ALA A 336 21.00 16.43 17.39
C ALA A 336 22.42 15.86 17.41
N LEU A 337 23.41 16.57 16.82
CA LEU A 337 24.84 16.19 16.82
C LEU A 337 25.63 16.88 17.93
N ALA A 338 24.99 17.57 18.86
CA ALA A 338 25.68 18.22 19.98
C ALA A 338 26.53 17.20 20.77
N GLY A 339 27.81 17.52 20.96
CA GLY A 339 28.76 16.65 21.64
C GLY A 339 29.35 15.53 20.78
N GLU A 340 28.88 15.32 19.57
CA GLU A 340 29.38 14.32 18.63
C GLU A 340 30.66 14.78 17.93
N TRP A 341 31.42 13.81 17.47
CA TRP A 341 32.61 14.04 16.66
C TRP A 341 32.25 13.86 15.19
N VAL A 342 32.70 14.78 14.36
CA VAL A 342 32.44 14.79 12.92
C VAL A 342 33.71 14.96 12.13
N GLN A 343 33.81 14.34 10.98
CA GLN A 343 34.93 14.56 10.06
C GLN A 343 34.66 15.82 9.22
N VAL A 344 35.67 16.59 9.00
CA VAL A 344 35.64 17.83 8.20
C VAL A 344 36.60 17.67 7.02
N VAL A 345 36.07 17.72 5.81
CA VAL A 345 36.85 17.63 4.56
C VAL A 345 36.81 18.97 3.85
N LYS A 346 37.96 19.60 3.65
CA LYS A 346 38.06 20.87 2.94
C LYS A 346 38.30 20.63 1.44
N LEU A 347 37.46 21.23 0.61
CA LEU A 347 37.48 21.17 -0.85
C LEU A 347 37.48 22.61 -1.42
N GLY A 348 38.65 23.23 -1.49
CA GLY A 348 38.78 24.63 -1.85
C GLY A 348 38.05 25.55 -0.85
N GLU A 349 37.10 26.35 -1.32
CA GLU A 349 36.25 27.21 -0.50
C GLU A 349 35.05 26.49 0.14
N ARG A 350 34.89 25.19 -0.11
CA ARG A 350 33.84 24.38 0.49
C ARG A 350 34.38 23.45 1.54
N VAL A 351 33.53 23.16 2.53
CA VAL A 351 33.81 22.21 3.59
C VAL A 351 32.65 21.25 3.69
N GLN A 352 32.96 19.97 3.62
CA GLN A 352 32.01 18.89 3.84
C GLN A 352 32.15 18.35 5.25
N VAL A 353 31.02 18.15 5.94
CA VAL A 353 30.94 17.62 7.30
C VAL A 353 30.29 16.25 7.25
N TYR A 354 31.02 15.25 7.75
CA TYR A 354 30.54 13.87 7.80
C TYR A 354 30.32 13.46 9.25
N TYR A 355 29.19 12.81 9.50
CA TYR A 355 28.93 12.06 10.72
C TYR A 355 28.86 10.57 10.41
N CYS A 356 29.69 9.79 11.08
CA CYS A 356 29.98 8.42 10.67
C CYS A 356 30.43 8.41 9.18
N SER A 357 29.77 7.62 8.35
CA SER A 357 30.00 7.60 6.90
C SER A 357 29.10 8.56 6.10
N THR A 358 28.24 9.31 6.76
CA THR A 358 27.20 10.12 6.11
C THR A 358 27.62 11.57 6.00
N LEU A 359 27.59 12.12 4.78
CA LEU A 359 27.73 13.56 4.54
C LEU A 359 26.46 14.26 5.04
N VAL A 360 26.60 15.09 6.07
CA VAL A 360 25.47 15.74 6.76
C VAL A 360 25.34 17.22 6.44
N ARG A 361 26.46 17.91 6.14
CA ARG A 361 26.48 19.35 5.84
C ARG A 361 27.51 19.68 4.79
N GLU A 362 27.19 20.66 3.97
CA GLU A 362 28.14 21.36 3.13
C GLU A 362 28.15 22.84 3.51
N ILE A 363 29.33 23.39 3.78
CA ILE A 363 29.55 24.79 4.14
C ILE A 363 30.33 25.41 3.02
N ASP A 364 29.80 26.45 2.43
CA ASP A 364 30.46 27.24 1.41
C ASP A 364 30.89 28.58 2.02
N PHE A 365 32.23 28.79 2.08
CA PHE A 365 32.80 29.98 2.67
C PHE A 365 32.67 31.22 1.77
N ALA A 366 32.61 31.03 0.44
CA ALA A 366 32.49 32.13 -0.48
C ALA A 366 31.14 32.85 -0.38
N ILE A 367 30.06 32.07 -0.32
CA ILE A 367 28.70 32.59 -0.21
C ILE A 367 28.15 32.59 1.23
N GLN A 368 28.98 32.22 2.21
CA GLN A 368 28.65 32.22 3.65
C GLN A 368 27.41 31.38 3.99
N ARG A 369 27.29 30.21 3.36
CA ARG A 369 26.12 29.35 3.49
C ARG A 369 26.47 27.97 4.05
N SER A 370 25.65 27.48 4.98
CA SER A 370 25.67 26.10 5.48
C SER A 370 24.40 25.38 5.00
N THR A 371 24.56 24.36 4.17
CA THR A 371 23.46 23.63 3.56
C THR A 371 23.41 22.22 4.11
N LEU A 372 22.20 21.76 4.50
CA LEU A 372 21.95 20.38 4.82
C LEU A 372 22.07 19.54 3.54
N VAL A 373 22.75 18.40 3.65
CA VAL A 373 22.86 17.46 2.53
C VAL A 373 21.84 16.35 2.71
N GLU A 374 20.87 16.34 1.83
CA GLU A 374 19.84 15.29 1.77
C GLU A 374 20.25 14.31 0.68
N ARG A 375 20.28 13.02 1.02
CA ARG A 375 20.49 11.97 0.02
C ARG A 375 19.15 11.55 -0.52
N TRP A 376 18.98 11.78 -1.81
CA TRP A 376 17.82 11.32 -2.58
C TRP A 376 18.10 9.92 -3.13
N ILE A 377 17.08 9.07 -3.18
CA ILE A 377 17.18 7.81 -3.91
C ILE A 377 16.97 8.12 -5.39
N PRO A 378 17.93 7.81 -6.29
CA PRO A 378 17.67 7.89 -7.72
C PRO A 378 16.52 6.95 -8.09
N LEU A 379 15.58 7.45 -8.88
CA LEU A 379 14.40 6.68 -9.35
C LEU A 379 14.75 5.67 -10.45
N SER A 380 15.97 5.76 -11.00
CA SER A 380 16.50 4.82 -11.99
C SER A 380 17.91 4.41 -11.54
N PRO A 381 18.34 3.15 -11.72
CA PRO A 381 19.77 2.84 -11.67
C PRO A 381 20.44 3.61 -12.80
N GLU A 382 21.51 4.34 -12.48
CA GLU A 382 22.43 4.87 -13.48
C GLU A 382 23.17 3.73 -14.17
#